data_d2eb4165c24b5164b8989b32a6362042
#
_entry.id   d2eb4165c24b5164b8989b32a6362042
#
_cell.length_a   1.000
_cell.length_b   1.000
_cell.length_c   1.000
_cell.angle_alpha   90.00
_cell.angle_beta   90.00
_cell.angle_gamma   90.00
#
_symmetry.space_group_name_H-M   'P 1'
#
loop_
_entity.id
_entity.type
_entity.pdbx_description
1 polymer ?
#
loop_
_entity_poly.entity_id
_entity_poly.type
_entity_poly.pdbx_seq_one_letter_code
_entity_poly.pdbx_strand_id
1 'polypeptide(L)'
;MAAKDTKKMEIHTCYTVKIKHQLDAVPDRKTKKLNISRKRRVDDRSMQQTAEICLEALRFCVDVALKEWDHVKAQERRRAFDILLHGSKKEAPKYPEFDIRFPNMPAYMRRALIADAIGMVKSYRSNHANWEALSPAVRGVEPKIGFPSRYELTFYDQERKMSNLAEGQIGLKLYNGKTWDWYYFEISASDAGYLMHLCKTRKILSPVVDKVRGRYQIRFSFKEMRELVQDKDKLAYRILAVDLGINAAASWCIMKADGTVHAKGVIHLPCEEDRLNHRINRKRMYQQAGKKSQCVYRWIRNANRALSIETARKLIEVAVLYSVDCIVFGYLDSQGKIRGKKFRERIHLWRKNDVQKRVELQAHRLGMRLSRVCAWGTSKYAFDGSGMVDRHSIYHFEHGKKVYNYSLCTFQNGKIYNCDLSAAQNIGARFFLREYQKKGVTGFPSTPLRTLSTLREFVNNGLPVAA
;
A
#
# COMPACT_ATOMS: atom_id res chain seq x y z
N MET A 1 -30.40 -4.08 -25.87
CA MET A 1 -29.12 -3.41 -25.49
C MET A 1 -28.48 -4.20 -24.35
N ALA A 2 -27.42 -4.97 -24.61
CA ALA A 2 -26.73 -5.74 -23.59
C ALA A 2 -26.08 -4.80 -22.61
N ALA A 3 -26.31 -5.00 -21.30
CA ALA A 3 -25.66 -4.26 -20.23
C ALA A 3 -24.15 -4.49 -20.36
N LYS A 4 -23.38 -3.44 -20.68
CA LYS A 4 -21.93 -3.50 -20.70
C LYS A 4 -21.45 -3.77 -19.27
N ASP A 5 -20.79 -4.89 -19.07
CA ASP A 5 -20.13 -5.26 -17.81
C ASP A 5 -19.13 -4.17 -17.40
N THR A 6 -19.56 -3.29 -16.52
CA THR A 6 -18.69 -2.28 -15.92
C THR A 6 -17.77 -3.00 -14.97
N LYS A 7 -16.46 -3.01 -15.26
CA LYS A 7 -15.45 -3.62 -14.39
C LYS A 7 -15.36 -2.85 -13.08
N LYS A 8 -16.09 -3.35 -12.07
CA LYS A 8 -16.05 -2.80 -10.71
C LYS A 8 -14.75 -3.24 -10.01
N MET A 9 -14.06 -2.30 -9.41
CA MET A 9 -12.87 -2.57 -8.60
C MET A 9 -13.22 -2.49 -7.13
N GLU A 10 -12.73 -3.46 -6.37
CA GLU A 10 -12.84 -3.49 -4.92
C GLU A 10 -11.70 -2.66 -4.30
N ILE A 11 -12.06 -1.63 -3.54
CA ILE A 11 -11.12 -0.76 -2.85
C ILE A 11 -11.25 -0.98 -1.35
N HIS A 12 -10.13 -1.25 -0.69
CA HIS A 12 -10.04 -1.35 0.74
C HIS A 12 -9.48 -0.07 1.35
N THR A 13 -10.16 0.43 2.37
CA THR A 13 -9.70 1.60 3.13
C THR A 13 -9.73 1.29 4.61
N CYS A 14 -8.83 1.89 5.38
CA CYS A 14 -8.75 1.68 6.80
C CYS A 14 -8.86 3.03 7.54
N TYR A 15 -9.67 3.04 8.59
CA TYR A 15 -9.76 4.15 9.53
C TYR A 15 -9.41 3.66 10.93
N THR A 16 -8.50 4.35 11.60
CA THR A 16 -7.98 3.96 12.91
C THR A 16 -8.48 4.90 13.99
N VAL A 17 -9.08 4.34 15.02
CA VAL A 17 -9.67 5.04 16.13
C VAL A 17 -8.94 4.70 17.43
N LYS A 18 -8.67 5.68 18.27
CA LYS A 18 -8.06 5.47 19.59
C LYS A 18 -9.14 5.16 20.61
N ILE A 19 -8.91 4.15 21.42
CA ILE A 19 -9.74 3.88 22.60
C ILE A 19 -9.36 4.90 23.68
N LYS A 20 -10.37 5.62 24.20
CA LYS A 20 -10.20 6.63 25.27
C LYS A 20 -10.29 5.99 26.64
N HIS A 21 -11.40 5.34 26.92
CA HIS A 21 -11.72 4.73 28.20
C HIS A 21 -12.31 3.34 28.02
N GLN A 22 -12.18 2.52 29.05
CA GLN A 22 -13.00 1.34 29.25
C GLN A 22 -14.19 1.74 30.10
N LEU A 23 -15.36 1.17 29.78
CA LEU A 23 -16.63 1.48 30.43
C LEU A 23 -17.05 0.29 31.27
N ASP A 24 -17.28 0.51 32.56
CA ASP A 24 -18.02 -0.41 33.40
C ASP A 24 -19.50 -0.16 33.15
N ALA A 25 -20.10 -0.99 32.31
CA ALA A 25 -21.44 -0.76 31.81
C ALA A 25 -22.21 -2.06 31.63
N VAL A 26 -23.53 -2.00 31.88
CA VAL A 26 -24.45 -3.10 31.66
C VAL A 26 -25.48 -2.68 30.60
N PRO A 27 -25.68 -3.50 29.53
CA PRO A 27 -26.71 -3.20 28.54
C PRO A 27 -28.12 -3.30 29.17
N ASP A 28 -28.90 -2.29 28.95
CA ASP A 28 -30.33 -2.34 29.26
C ASP A 28 -31.01 -3.41 28.38
N ARG A 29 -31.85 -4.24 29.00
CA ARG A 29 -32.47 -5.39 28.33
C ARG A 29 -33.44 -4.99 27.22
N LYS A 30 -34.15 -3.86 27.37
CA LYS A 30 -35.16 -3.37 26.41
C LYS A 30 -34.57 -2.43 25.37
N THR A 31 -33.87 -1.42 25.82
CA THR A 31 -33.37 -0.34 24.93
C THR A 31 -32.02 -0.66 24.28
N LYS A 32 -31.29 -1.68 24.78
CA LYS A 32 -29.91 -2.03 24.40
C LYS A 32 -28.90 -0.91 24.66
N LYS A 33 -29.30 0.22 25.26
CA LYS A 33 -28.37 1.28 25.67
C LYS A 33 -27.51 0.81 26.84
N LEU A 34 -26.31 1.38 26.94
CA LEU A 34 -25.39 1.06 28.01
C LEU A 34 -25.64 1.94 29.24
N ASN A 35 -25.98 1.33 30.35
CA ASN A 35 -25.98 1.98 31.65
C ASN A 35 -24.57 1.97 32.21
N ILE A 36 -23.88 3.12 32.10
CA ILE A 36 -22.46 3.28 32.44
C ILE A 36 -22.39 3.68 33.93
N SER A 37 -21.79 2.83 34.75
CA SER A 37 -21.52 3.12 36.16
C SER A 37 -20.20 3.86 36.35
N ARG A 38 -19.17 3.55 35.54
CA ARG A 38 -17.83 4.13 35.66
C ARG A 38 -17.07 4.17 34.33
N LYS A 39 -16.25 5.21 34.15
CA LYS A 39 -15.19 5.27 33.10
C LYS A 39 -13.85 5.06 33.77
N ARG A 40 -13.03 4.16 33.19
CA ARG A 40 -11.69 3.87 33.69
C ARG A 40 -10.67 3.80 32.56
N ARG A 41 -9.39 3.80 32.92
CA ARG A 41 -8.32 3.52 31.96
C ARG A 41 -8.52 2.10 31.42
N VAL A 42 -8.17 1.91 30.14
CA VAL A 42 -8.23 0.58 29.51
C VAL A 42 -7.37 -0.40 30.29
N ASP A 43 -7.99 -1.48 30.74
CA ASP A 43 -7.29 -2.58 31.40
C ASP A 43 -6.51 -3.39 30.38
N ASP A 44 -5.19 -3.44 30.56
CA ASP A 44 -4.30 -4.19 29.68
C ASP A 44 -4.48 -5.70 29.82
N ARG A 45 -4.93 -6.18 30.99
CA ARG A 45 -4.96 -7.61 31.34
C ARG A 45 -5.83 -8.43 30.39
N SER A 46 -7.10 -8.06 30.24
CA SER A 46 -8.03 -8.82 29.37
C SER A 46 -7.61 -8.77 27.89
N MET A 47 -7.07 -7.64 27.43
CA MET A 47 -6.53 -7.51 26.07
C MET A 47 -5.29 -8.38 25.86
N GLN A 48 -4.41 -8.48 26.86
CA GLN A 48 -3.21 -9.32 26.78
C GLN A 48 -3.59 -10.80 26.83
N GLN A 49 -4.41 -11.20 27.80
CA GLN A 49 -4.88 -12.58 27.93
C GLN A 49 -5.60 -13.06 26.66
N THR A 50 -6.41 -12.19 26.04
CA THR A 50 -7.04 -12.51 24.75
C THR A 50 -6.01 -12.68 23.63
N ALA A 51 -4.99 -11.82 23.57
CA ALA A 51 -3.95 -11.95 22.55
C ALA A 51 -3.06 -13.18 22.75
N GLU A 52 -2.77 -13.54 24.00
CA GLU A 52 -1.98 -14.70 24.38
C GLU A 52 -2.70 -16.00 24.03
N ILE A 53 -3.97 -16.16 24.49
CA ILE A 53 -4.74 -17.37 24.17
C ILE A 53 -4.98 -17.53 22.66
N CYS A 54 -5.18 -16.43 21.93
CA CYS A 54 -5.30 -16.46 20.47
C CYS A 54 -3.96 -16.82 19.79
N LEU A 55 -2.83 -16.37 20.32
CA LEU A 55 -1.51 -16.73 19.77
C LEU A 55 -1.19 -18.20 19.98
N GLU A 56 -1.53 -18.76 21.15
CA GLU A 56 -1.37 -20.17 21.42
C GLU A 56 -2.29 -21.03 20.54
N ALA A 57 -3.56 -20.62 20.40
CA ALA A 57 -4.51 -21.27 19.52
C ALA A 57 -4.08 -21.19 18.04
N LEU A 58 -3.48 -20.06 17.60
CA LEU A 58 -2.91 -19.93 16.27
C LEU A 58 -1.78 -20.95 16.04
N ARG A 59 -0.88 -21.10 17.01
CA ARG A 59 0.20 -22.12 16.92
C ARG A 59 -0.38 -23.51 16.76
N PHE A 60 -1.35 -23.86 17.57
CA PHE A 60 -2.05 -25.14 17.46
C PHE A 60 -2.70 -25.33 16.09
N CYS A 61 -3.40 -24.31 15.56
CA CYS A 61 -4.00 -24.35 14.24
C CYS A 61 -2.94 -24.50 13.12
N VAL A 62 -1.77 -23.90 13.24
CA VAL A 62 -0.65 -24.03 12.29
C VAL A 62 -0.11 -25.45 12.31
N ASP A 63 0.07 -26.05 13.48
CA ASP A 63 0.57 -27.43 13.61
C ASP A 63 -0.40 -28.44 13.00
N VAL A 64 -1.71 -28.27 13.23
CA VAL A 64 -2.74 -29.09 12.58
C VAL A 64 -2.78 -28.85 11.07
N ALA A 65 -2.68 -27.59 10.64
CA ALA A 65 -2.67 -27.27 9.22
C ALA A 65 -1.47 -27.84 8.49
N LEU A 66 -0.28 -27.93 9.12
CA LEU A 66 0.89 -28.59 8.55
C LEU A 66 0.68 -30.09 8.39
N LYS A 67 0.12 -30.75 9.42
CA LYS A 67 -0.13 -32.22 9.42
C LYS A 67 -1.18 -32.64 8.38
N GLU A 68 -2.24 -31.84 8.26
CA GLU A 68 -3.41 -32.20 7.46
C GLU A 68 -3.45 -31.52 6.09
N TRP A 69 -2.41 -30.75 5.72
CA TRP A 69 -2.44 -29.91 4.52
C TRP A 69 -2.75 -30.63 3.23
N ASP A 70 -2.17 -31.79 3.05
CA ASP A 70 -2.29 -32.57 1.80
C ASP A 70 -3.52 -33.49 1.81
N HIS A 71 -4.12 -33.72 2.99
CA HIS A 71 -5.35 -34.50 3.17
C HIS A 71 -6.63 -33.69 2.92
N VAL A 72 -6.53 -32.34 2.87
CA VAL A 72 -7.68 -31.44 2.75
C VAL A 72 -7.66 -30.68 1.43
N LYS A 73 -8.78 -30.74 0.67
CA LYS A 73 -8.94 -30.00 -0.60
C LYS A 73 -8.82 -28.49 -0.39
N ALA A 74 -8.13 -27.81 -1.30
CA ALA A 74 -7.81 -26.39 -1.18
C ALA A 74 -9.04 -25.47 -0.99
N GLN A 75 -10.16 -25.78 -1.67
CA GLN A 75 -11.39 -24.99 -1.62
C GLN A 75 -12.15 -25.14 -0.29
N GLU A 76 -11.95 -26.26 0.41
CA GLU A 76 -12.69 -26.64 1.62
C GLU A 76 -11.89 -26.42 2.91
N ARG A 77 -10.61 -26.04 2.81
CA ARG A 77 -9.68 -26.01 3.96
C ARG A 77 -10.22 -25.32 5.20
N ARG A 78 -10.86 -24.16 5.04
CA ARG A 78 -11.38 -23.43 6.20
C ARG A 78 -12.43 -24.21 6.98
N ARG A 79 -13.36 -24.83 6.26
CA ARG A 79 -14.42 -25.66 6.87
C ARG A 79 -13.87 -26.96 7.42
N ALA A 80 -13.02 -27.62 6.67
CA ALA A 80 -12.42 -28.89 7.08
C ALA A 80 -11.57 -28.72 8.35
N PHE A 81 -10.72 -27.71 8.43
CA PHE A 81 -9.96 -27.44 9.67
C PHE A 81 -10.86 -27.04 10.86
N ASP A 82 -11.96 -26.31 10.63
CA ASP A 82 -12.92 -26.03 11.69
C ASP A 82 -13.56 -27.32 12.25
N ILE A 83 -13.88 -28.28 11.37
CA ILE A 83 -14.41 -29.61 11.75
C ILE A 83 -13.34 -30.45 12.45
N LEU A 84 -12.11 -30.46 11.96
CA LEU A 84 -11.02 -31.21 12.59
C LEU A 84 -10.73 -30.74 14.01
N LEU A 85 -10.89 -29.46 14.31
CA LEU A 85 -10.59 -28.84 15.61
C LEU A 85 -11.78 -28.87 16.59
N HIS A 86 -13.01 -28.67 16.09
CA HIS A 86 -14.20 -28.47 16.94
C HIS A 86 -15.30 -29.49 16.65
N GLY A 87 -15.19 -30.21 15.54
CA GLY A 87 -16.23 -31.13 15.11
C GLY A 87 -17.46 -30.43 14.52
N SER A 88 -18.45 -31.23 14.23
CA SER A 88 -19.76 -30.80 13.76
C SER A 88 -20.86 -31.68 14.39
N LYS A 89 -22.14 -31.36 14.12
CA LYS A 89 -23.26 -32.24 14.57
C LYS A 89 -23.16 -33.67 14.04
N LYS A 90 -22.40 -33.90 12.95
CA LYS A 90 -22.28 -35.19 12.25
C LYS A 90 -20.93 -35.87 12.44
N GLU A 91 -19.90 -35.10 12.82
CA GLU A 91 -18.52 -35.58 12.85
C GLU A 91 -17.85 -35.10 14.13
N ALA A 92 -17.24 -36.04 14.88
CA ALA A 92 -16.41 -35.71 16.04
C ALA A 92 -15.11 -35.03 15.60
N PRO A 93 -14.52 -34.15 16.42
CA PRO A 93 -13.25 -33.51 16.09
C PRO A 93 -12.10 -34.54 16.11
N LYS A 94 -11.20 -34.46 15.15
CA LYS A 94 -9.96 -35.26 15.12
C LYS A 94 -8.96 -34.78 16.18
N TYR A 95 -9.02 -33.50 16.54
CA TYR A 95 -8.14 -32.84 17.52
C TYR A 95 -8.96 -32.22 18.67
N PRO A 96 -9.60 -33.05 19.53
CA PRO A 96 -10.46 -32.57 20.62
C PRO A 96 -9.70 -31.76 21.67
N GLU A 97 -8.36 -31.90 21.73
CA GLU A 97 -7.48 -31.14 22.60
C GLU A 97 -7.59 -29.62 22.39
N PHE A 98 -8.04 -29.20 21.20
CA PHE A 98 -8.26 -27.79 20.92
C PHE A 98 -9.32 -27.19 21.86
N ASP A 99 -10.49 -27.81 21.97
CA ASP A 99 -11.58 -27.32 22.82
C ASP A 99 -11.27 -27.46 24.32
N ILE A 100 -10.49 -28.47 24.71
CA ILE A 100 -10.00 -28.63 26.08
C ILE A 100 -9.05 -27.50 26.45
N ARG A 101 -8.12 -27.18 25.55
CA ARG A 101 -7.08 -26.18 25.77
C ARG A 101 -7.59 -24.74 25.62
N PHE A 102 -8.59 -24.52 24.75
CA PHE A 102 -9.18 -23.23 24.44
C PHE A 102 -10.69 -23.21 24.67
N PRO A 103 -11.15 -23.38 25.93
CA PRO A 103 -12.55 -23.60 26.23
C PRO A 103 -13.42 -22.41 25.83
N ASN A 104 -14.59 -22.71 25.25
CA ASN A 104 -15.59 -21.73 24.84
C ASN A 104 -15.07 -20.61 23.92
N MET A 105 -14.02 -20.88 23.13
CA MET A 105 -13.50 -19.90 22.18
C MET A 105 -14.61 -19.50 21.18
N PRO A 106 -14.87 -18.19 20.97
CA PRO A 106 -15.89 -17.74 20.04
C PRO A 106 -15.65 -18.29 18.63
N ALA A 107 -16.72 -18.81 18.00
CA ALA A 107 -16.63 -19.51 16.71
C ALA A 107 -15.95 -18.69 15.60
N TYR A 108 -16.25 -17.39 15.51
CA TYR A 108 -15.63 -16.53 14.50
C TYR A 108 -14.17 -16.22 14.81
N MET A 109 -13.77 -16.13 16.08
CA MET A 109 -12.38 -15.98 16.49
C MET A 109 -11.57 -17.22 16.10
N ARG A 110 -12.09 -18.42 16.41
CA ARG A 110 -11.51 -19.70 15.98
C ARG A 110 -11.34 -19.75 14.45
N ARG A 111 -12.38 -19.36 13.70
CA ARG A 111 -12.33 -19.33 12.23
C ARG A 111 -11.33 -18.30 11.69
N ALA A 112 -11.13 -17.18 12.39
CA ALA A 112 -10.09 -16.22 12.05
C ALA A 112 -8.69 -16.84 12.20
N LEU A 113 -8.44 -17.49 13.33
CA LEU A 113 -7.16 -18.18 13.60
C LEU A 113 -6.88 -19.29 12.58
N ILE A 114 -7.89 -20.06 12.22
CA ILE A 114 -7.78 -21.06 11.14
C ILE A 114 -7.41 -20.40 9.80
N ALA A 115 -8.05 -19.28 9.46
CA ALA A 115 -7.76 -18.58 8.21
C ALA A 115 -6.32 -18.02 8.19
N ASP A 116 -5.85 -17.50 9.32
CA ASP A 116 -4.47 -17.01 9.48
C ASP A 116 -3.47 -18.18 9.40
N ALA A 117 -3.74 -19.31 10.07
CA ALA A 117 -2.93 -20.51 10.02
C ALA A 117 -2.79 -21.05 8.58
N ILE A 118 -3.90 -21.13 7.83
CA ILE A 118 -3.88 -21.53 6.42
C ILE A 118 -3.02 -20.57 5.60
N GLY A 119 -3.12 -19.26 5.84
CA GLY A 119 -2.30 -18.25 5.17
C GLY A 119 -0.81 -18.42 5.44
N MET A 120 -0.45 -18.65 6.71
CA MET A 120 0.94 -18.86 7.14
C MET A 120 1.53 -20.14 6.51
N VAL A 121 0.81 -21.27 6.57
CA VAL A 121 1.27 -22.55 6.00
C VAL A 121 1.37 -22.46 4.48
N LYS A 122 0.40 -21.83 3.80
CA LYS A 122 0.46 -21.60 2.35
C LYS A 122 1.70 -20.80 1.96
N SER A 123 1.97 -19.73 2.69
CA SER A 123 3.15 -18.87 2.45
C SER A 123 4.45 -19.62 2.71
N TYR A 124 4.53 -20.37 3.79
CA TYR A 124 5.68 -21.22 4.12
C TYR A 124 5.95 -22.23 3.01
N ARG A 125 4.95 -23.02 2.58
CA ARG A 125 5.10 -24.03 1.52
C ARG A 125 5.54 -23.41 0.19
N SER A 126 5.01 -22.26 -0.17
CA SER A 126 5.44 -21.54 -1.38
C SER A 126 6.88 -21.06 -1.29
N ASN A 127 7.27 -20.51 -0.14
CA ASN A 127 8.65 -20.05 0.08
C ASN A 127 9.63 -21.22 0.12
N HIS A 128 9.24 -22.35 0.74
CA HIS A 128 10.06 -23.57 0.81
C HIS A 128 10.26 -24.17 -0.58
N ALA A 129 9.19 -24.31 -1.39
CA ALA A 129 9.29 -24.77 -2.76
C ALA A 129 10.21 -23.87 -3.63
N ASN A 130 10.10 -22.55 -3.47
CA ASN A 130 11.01 -21.63 -4.15
C ASN A 130 12.47 -21.78 -3.69
N TRP A 131 12.70 -22.06 -2.41
CA TRP A 131 14.02 -22.31 -1.85
C TRP A 131 14.59 -23.64 -2.36
N GLU A 132 13.80 -24.70 -2.43
CA GLU A 132 14.19 -25.99 -2.98
C GLU A 132 14.55 -25.92 -4.46
N ALA A 133 13.85 -25.08 -5.24
CA ALA A 133 14.11 -24.88 -6.66
C ALA A 133 15.46 -24.18 -6.94
N LEU A 134 16.06 -23.54 -5.94
CA LEU A 134 17.39 -22.91 -6.09
C LEU A 134 18.49 -23.99 -6.04
N SER A 135 19.58 -23.77 -6.80
CA SER A 135 20.75 -24.65 -6.70
C SER A 135 21.39 -24.55 -5.29
N PRO A 136 21.95 -25.65 -4.76
CA PRO A 136 22.54 -25.67 -3.42
C PRO A 136 23.56 -24.56 -3.15
N ALA A 137 24.32 -24.15 -4.17
CA ALA A 137 25.34 -23.11 -4.05
C ALA A 137 24.79 -21.70 -3.79
N VAL A 138 23.51 -21.43 -4.10
CA VAL A 138 22.86 -20.12 -3.92
C VAL A 138 21.73 -20.17 -2.90
N ARG A 139 21.41 -21.32 -2.35
CA ARG A 139 20.42 -21.45 -1.28
C ARG A 139 20.85 -20.69 -0.05
N GLY A 140 20.00 -19.79 0.43
CA GLY A 140 20.16 -19.18 1.74
C GLY A 140 19.66 -20.08 2.87
N VAL A 141 19.37 -19.47 4.02
CA VAL A 141 18.77 -20.18 5.16
C VAL A 141 17.40 -20.73 4.79
N GLU A 142 17.13 -21.97 5.20
CA GLU A 142 15.84 -22.62 4.99
C GLU A 142 14.68 -21.78 5.58
N PRO A 143 13.60 -21.57 4.83
CA PRO A 143 12.43 -20.85 5.31
C PRO A 143 11.82 -21.53 6.54
N LYS A 144 11.41 -20.73 7.52
CA LYS A 144 10.69 -21.18 8.73
C LYS A 144 9.39 -20.41 8.88
N ILE A 145 8.41 -21.03 9.53
CA ILE A 145 7.18 -20.32 9.89
C ILE A 145 7.49 -19.35 11.02
N GLY A 146 7.33 -18.05 10.73
CA GLY A 146 7.50 -16.98 11.72
C GLY A 146 6.17 -16.67 12.41
N PHE A 147 6.12 -16.79 13.74
CA PHE A 147 4.97 -16.37 14.51
C PHE A 147 5.13 -14.89 14.94
N PRO A 148 4.03 -14.11 14.97
CA PRO A 148 4.08 -12.76 15.51
C PRO A 148 4.39 -12.81 17.02
N SER A 149 5.08 -11.79 17.52
CA SER A 149 5.34 -11.66 18.98
C SER A 149 4.06 -11.42 19.78
N ARG A 150 3.02 -10.93 19.13
CA ARG A 150 1.69 -10.69 19.70
C ARG A 150 0.65 -10.88 18.59
N TYR A 151 -0.47 -11.54 18.92
CA TYR A 151 -1.59 -11.66 17.99
C TYR A 151 -2.39 -10.34 17.93
N GLU A 152 -2.67 -9.85 16.71
CA GLU A 152 -3.55 -8.70 16.47
C GLU A 152 -5.00 -9.19 16.47
N LEU A 153 -5.77 -8.77 17.48
CA LEU A 153 -7.13 -9.25 17.70
C LEU A 153 -8.09 -8.78 16.61
N THR A 154 -8.66 -9.72 15.88
CA THR A 154 -9.67 -9.47 14.84
C THR A 154 -11.05 -9.85 15.36
N PHE A 155 -12.01 -8.90 15.29
CA PHE A 155 -13.37 -9.07 15.82
C PHE A 155 -14.39 -9.14 14.68
N TYR A 156 -15.11 -10.24 14.57
CA TYR A 156 -16.22 -10.40 13.66
C TYR A 156 -17.52 -9.87 14.26
N ASP A 157 -18.63 -9.92 13.52
CA ASP A 157 -19.89 -9.30 13.93
C ASP A 157 -20.44 -9.84 15.25
N GLN A 158 -20.18 -11.12 15.57
CA GLN A 158 -20.64 -11.75 16.83
C GLN A 158 -19.75 -11.44 18.04
N GLU A 159 -18.53 -10.97 17.83
CA GLU A 159 -17.59 -10.58 18.88
C GLU A 159 -17.46 -9.07 19.07
N ARG A 160 -18.24 -8.28 18.32
CA ARG A 160 -18.31 -6.82 18.45
C ARG A 160 -19.74 -6.33 18.55
N LYS A 161 -19.94 -5.25 19.29
CA LYS A 161 -21.21 -4.51 19.37
C LYS A 161 -20.98 -3.05 18.98
N MET A 162 -21.70 -2.59 17.96
CA MET A 162 -21.63 -1.23 17.45
C MET A 162 -22.99 -0.51 17.50
N SER A 163 -23.98 -1.08 18.20
CA SER A 163 -25.32 -0.50 18.33
C SER A 163 -25.32 0.90 18.96
N ASN A 164 -24.36 1.17 19.83
CA ASN A 164 -24.23 2.45 20.54
C ASN A 164 -23.08 3.31 19.97
N LEU A 165 -22.76 3.13 18.69
CA LEU A 165 -21.69 3.90 18.04
C LEU A 165 -21.99 5.40 18.00
N ALA A 166 -23.26 5.80 17.95
CA ALA A 166 -23.68 7.20 18.00
C ALA A 166 -23.21 7.90 19.28
N GLU A 167 -23.23 7.19 20.41
CA GLU A 167 -22.72 7.66 21.70
C GLU A 167 -21.19 7.46 21.85
N GLY A 168 -20.51 7.00 20.82
CA GLY A 168 -19.08 6.71 20.85
C GLY A 168 -18.71 5.45 21.62
N GLN A 169 -19.62 4.49 21.71
CA GLN A 169 -19.44 3.27 22.50
C GLN A 169 -19.32 2.04 21.61
N ILE A 170 -18.34 1.18 21.90
CA ILE A 170 -18.06 -0.06 21.18
C ILE A 170 -17.89 -1.20 22.17
N GLY A 171 -18.57 -2.31 21.94
CA GLY A 171 -18.39 -3.55 22.70
C GLY A 171 -17.49 -4.53 21.97
N LEU A 172 -16.57 -5.16 22.69
CA LEU A 172 -15.70 -6.23 22.20
C LEU A 172 -15.75 -7.42 23.17
N LYS A 173 -15.76 -8.63 22.61
CA LYS A 173 -15.74 -9.86 23.39
C LYS A 173 -14.29 -10.26 23.67
N LEU A 174 -13.88 -10.25 24.93
CA LEU A 174 -12.52 -10.53 25.38
C LEU A 174 -12.47 -11.69 26.37
N TYR A 175 -11.30 -12.33 26.44
CA TYR A 175 -11.01 -13.36 27.42
C TYR A 175 -10.47 -12.73 28.72
N ASN A 176 -11.04 -13.11 29.85
CA ASN A 176 -10.65 -12.58 31.16
C ASN A 176 -9.73 -13.51 31.97
N GLY A 177 -9.22 -14.58 31.33
CA GLY A 177 -8.45 -15.64 31.96
C GLY A 177 -9.28 -16.88 32.37
N LYS A 178 -10.62 -16.78 32.34
CA LYS A 178 -11.56 -17.88 32.67
C LYS A 178 -12.65 -18.00 31.62
N THR A 179 -13.30 -16.89 31.29
CA THR A 179 -14.47 -16.83 30.40
C THR A 179 -14.30 -15.74 29.33
N TRP A 180 -15.16 -15.78 28.31
CA TRP A 180 -15.25 -14.79 27.25
C TRP A 180 -16.41 -13.83 27.55
N ASP A 181 -16.07 -12.58 27.95
CA ASP A 181 -17.04 -11.58 28.39
C ASP A 181 -17.05 -10.33 27.50
N TRP A 182 -18.13 -9.55 27.60
CA TRP A 182 -18.28 -8.30 26.90
C TRP A 182 -17.62 -7.15 27.66
N TYR A 183 -16.70 -6.46 26.97
CA TYR A 183 -16.04 -5.25 27.44
C TYR A 183 -16.45 -4.08 26.56
N TYR A 184 -16.80 -2.96 27.18
CA TYR A 184 -17.24 -1.77 26.46
C TYR A 184 -16.18 -0.69 26.54
N PHE A 185 -16.02 0.04 25.41
CA PHE A 185 -14.99 1.04 25.21
C PHE A 185 -15.57 2.31 24.66
N GLU A 186 -15.00 3.46 25.09
CA GLU A 186 -15.33 4.79 24.58
C GLU A 186 -14.31 5.24 23.54
N ILE A 187 -14.82 5.80 22.45
CA ILE A 187 -14.05 6.49 21.41
C ILE A 187 -14.44 7.97 21.36
N SER A 188 -13.73 8.79 20.54
CA SER A 188 -14.13 10.19 20.43
C SER A 188 -15.43 10.36 19.64
N ALA A 189 -16.22 11.39 19.98
CA ALA A 189 -17.46 11.71 19.26
C ALA A 189 -17.19 11.99 17.77
N SER A 190 -16.08 12.67 17.45
CA SER A 190 -15.66 12.91 16.08
C SER A 190 -15.34 11.62 15.30
N ASP A 191 -14.63 10.67 15.93
CA ASP A 191 -14.37 9.36 15.33
C ASP A 191 -15.66 8.56 15.14
N ALA A 192 -16.56 8.60 16.13
CA ALA A 192 -17.86 7.94 16.05
C ALA A 192 -18.72 8.47 14.89
N GLY A 193 -18.84 9.81 14.77
CA GLY A 193 -19.56 10.46 13.68
C GLY A 193 -18.99 10.10 12.31
N TYR A 194 -17.66 10.10 12.17
CA TYR A 194 -17.01 9.72 10.93
C TYR A 194 -17.18 8.23 10.60
N LEU A 195 -17.07 7.34 11.58
CA LEU A 195 -17.35 5.90 11.40
C LEU A 195 -18.78 5.65 10.93
N MET A 196 -19.78 6.33 11.55
CA MET A 196 -21.18 6.23 11.12
C MET A 196 -21.36 6.68 9.66
N HIS A 197 -20.71 7.78 9.26
CA HIS A 197 -20.71 8.21 7.88
C HIS A 197 -20.11 7.14 6.94
N LEU A 198 -18.97 6.55 7.31
CA LEU A 198 -18.33 5.48 6.52
C LEU A 198 -19.21 4.24 6.42
N CYS A 199 -19.88 3.84 7.52
CA CYS A 199 -20.79 2.68 7.54
C CYS A 199 -22.02 2.85 6.64
N LYS A 200 -22.48 4.10 6.41
CA LYS A 200 -23.59 4.37 5.47
C LYS A 200 -23.21 4.20 4.01
N THR A 201 -21.95 4.47 3.68
CA THR A 201 -21.47 4.54 2.28
C THR A 201 -20.62 3.33 1.87
N ARG A 202 -20.16 2.52 2.82
CA ARG A 202 -19.22 1.42 2.60
C ARG A 202 -19.54 0.21 3.45
N LYS A 203 -19.17 -0.98 2.97
CA LYS A 203 -19.27 -2.21 3.74
C LYS A 203 -18.12 -2.27 4.76
N ILE A 204 -18.47 -2.30 6.05
CA ILE A 204 -17.49 -2.51 7.12
C ILE A 204 -17.04 -3.98 7.14
N LEU A 205 -15.74 -4.18 7.33
CA LEU A 205 -15.12 -5.48 7.54
C LEU A 205 -14.78 -5.67 9.02
N SER A 206 -14.21 -6.82 9.36
CA SER A 206 -13.81 -7.12 10.73
C SER A 206 -12.74 -6.14 11.22
N PRO A 207 -13.00 -5.40 12.32
CA PRO A 207 -11.99 -4.52 12.88
C PRO A 207 -10.89 -5.30 13.59
N VAL A 208 -9.73 -4.68 13.64
CA VAL A 208 -8.55 -5.23 14.33
C VAL A 208 -8.16 -4.30 15.46
N VAL A 209 -7.90 -4.87 16.63
CA VAL A 209 -7.40 -4.13 17.80
C VAL A 209 -5.90 -4.38 17.95
N ASP A 210 -5.15 -3.31 18.06
CA ASP A 210 -3.73 -3.36 18.34
C ASP A 210 -3.31 -2.34 19.41
N LYS A 211 -2.09 -2.47 19.93
CA LYS A 211 -1.50 -1.55 20.90
C LYS A 211 -0.32 -0.83 20.29
N VAL A 212 -0.48 0.47 20.06
CA VAL A 212 0.57 1.32 19.48
C VAL A 212 1.02 2.34 20.51
N ARG A 213 2.31 2.33 20.85
CA ARG A 213 2.92 3.25 21.84
C ARG A 213 2.17 3.27 23.18
N GLY A 214 1.82 2.10 23.69
CA GLY A 214 1.14 1.95 24.96
C GLY A 214 -0.35 2.29 24.96
N ARG A 215 -0.96 2.63 23.82
CA ARG A 215 -2.39 2.93 23.69
C ARG A 215 -3.07 1.96 22.75
N TYR A 216 -4.26 1.51 23.11
CA TYR A 216 -5.09 0.67 22.26
C TYR A 216 -5.80 1.51 21.20
N GLN A 217 -5.86 0.95 20.00
CA GLN A 217 -6.58 1.50 18.86
C GLN A 217 -7.33 0.40 18.13
N ILE A 218 -8.42 0.78 17.50
CA ILE A 218 -9.23 -0.10 16.66
C ILE A 218 -9.06 0.36 15.22
N ARG A 219 -8.64 -0.55 14.35
CA ARG A 219 -8.55 -0.32 12.90
C ARG A 219 -9.79 -0.89 12.23
N PHE A 220 -10.64 -0.03 11.71
CA PHE A 220 -11.82 -0.40 10.93
C PHE A 220 -11.45 -0.44 9.46
N SER A 221 -11.59 -1.60 8.84
CA SER A 221 -11.43 -1.76 7.40
C SER A 221 -12.77 -1.68 6.70
N PHE A 222 -12.82 -0.98 5.58
CA PHE A 222 -14.02 -0.79 4.76
C PHE A 222 -13.75 -1.25 3.35
N LYS A 223 -14.76 -1.90 2.77
CA LYS A 223 -14.80 -2.30 1.37
C LYS A 223 -15.74 -1.40 0.60
N GLU A 224 -15.27 -0.88 -0.52
CA GLU A 224 -16.00 -0.02 -1.43
C GLU A 224 -15.85 -0.57 -2.85
N MET A 225 -16.95 -0.66 -3.59
CA MET A 225 -16.93 -1.00 -5.01
C MET A 225 -16.94 0.29 -5.82
N ARG A 226 -15.97 0.49 -6.69
CA ARG A 226 -15.89 1.65 -7.59
C ARG A 226 -15.81 1.21 -9.03
N GLU A 227 -16.53 1.90 -9.89
CA GLU A 227 -16.41 1.76 -11.32
C GLU A 227 -15.18 2.51 -11.79
N LEU A 228 -14.26 1.81 -12.43
CA LEU A 228 -13.15 2.46 -13.11
C LEU A 228 -13.63 2.96 -14.48
N VAL A 229 -12.95 3.96 -15.03
CA VAL A 229 -13.13 4.41 -16.41
C VAL A 229 -13.24 3.16 -17.28
N GLN A 230 -14.40 3.02 -17.93
CA GLN A 230 -14.69 1.83 -18.75
C GLN A 230 -13.61 1.66 -19.81
N ASP A 231 -13.46 0.42 -20.30
CA ASP A 231 -12.53 0.07 -21.39
C ASP A 231 -12.91 0.80 -22.70
N LYS A 232 -12.86 2.13 -22.66
CA LYS A 232 -12.54 2.89 -23.84
C LYS A 232 -11.23 2.36 -24.33
N ASP A 233 -11.08 2.27 -25.62
CA ASP A 233 -9.79 2.07 -26.23
C ASP A 233 -8.75 2.91 -25.46
N LYS A 234 -7.71 2.27 -24.94
CA LYS A 234 -6.69 2.97 -24.15
C LYS A 234 -5.96 4.05 -24.95
N LEU A 235 -6.05 3.98 -26.29
CA LEU A 235 -5.58 5.04 -27.18
C LEU A 235 -6.48 6.29 -27.12
N ALA A 236 -7.73 6.18 -26.66
CA ALA A 236 -8.59 7.34 -26.41
C ALA A 236 -8.35 8.01 -25.05
N TYR A 237 -7.44 7.46 -24.22
CA TYR A 237 -7.16 8.01 -22.89
C TYR A 237 -6.42 9.33 -22.97
N ARG A 238 -6.76 10.23 -22.05
CA ARG A 238 -5.89 11.31 -21.61
C ARG A 238 -5.11 10.82 -20.41
N ILE A 239 -3.80 10.81 -20.50
CA ILE A 239 -2.95 10.28 -19.43
C ILE A 239 -2.18 11.40 -18.74
N LEU A 240 -1.92 11.18 -17.41
CA LEU A 240 -0.92 11.91 -16.64
C LEU A 240 0.32 11.01 -16.53
N ALA A 241 1.35 11.32 -17.28
CA ALA A 241 2.64 10.61 -17.17
C ALA A 241 3.52 11.31 -16.12
N VAL A 242 4.11 10.51 -15.23
CA VAL A 242 4.81 11.00 -14.03
C VAL A 242 6.18 10.35 -13.91
N ASP A 243 7.21 11.18 -13.80
CA ASP A 243 8.53 10.80 -13.34
C ASP A 243 8.75 11.28 -11.90
N LEU A 244 9.03 10.34 -10.98
CA LEU A 244 9.27 10.66 -9.56
C LEU A 244 10.77 10.87 -9.34
N GLY A 245 11.15 12.07 -8.98
CA GLY A 245 12.54 12.51 -8.80
C GLY A 245 12.99 12.60 -7.34
N ILE A 246 14.29 12.84 -7.15
CA ILE A 246 14.90 13.13 -5.85
C ILE A 246 15.05 14.65 -5.65
N ASN A 247 15.30 15.39 -6.74
CA ASN A 247 15.49 16.85 -6.73
C ASN A 247 14.17 17.61 -6.87
N ALA A 248 13.22 17.04 -7.60
CA ALA A 248 11.84 17.50 -7.64
C ALA A 248 10.96 16.34 -7.21
N ALA A 249 9.91 16.60 -6.45
CA ALA A 249 9.04 15.55 -5.93
C ALA A 249 8.40 14.72 -7.06
N ALA A 250 7.99 15.39 -8.16
CA ALA A 250 7.53 14.75 -9.39
C ALA A 250 7.62 15.73 -10.57
N SER A 251 7.94 15.22 -11.74
CA SER A 251 7.73 15.89 -13.02
C SER A 251 6.65 15.17 -13.81
N TRP A 252 5.78 15.92 -14.47
CA TRP A 252 4.60 15.35 -15.09
C TRP A 252 4.23 15.98 -16.42
N CYS A 253 3.54 15.25 -17.26
CA CYS A 253 2.89 15.78 -18.45
C CYS A 253 1.53 15.12 -18.71
N ILE A 254 0.63 15.89 -19.30
CA ILE A 254 -0.68 15.41 -19.80
C ILE A 254 -0.52 15.14 -21.29
N MET A 255 -0.84 13.91 -21.70
CA MET A 255 -0.60 13.47 -23.07
C MET A 255 -1.79 12.67 -23.63
N LYS A 256 -1.97 12.72 -24.95
CA LYS A 256 -2.84 11.86 -25.76
C LYS A 256 -2.03 10.92 -26.66
N ALA A 257 -2.72 9.96 -27.29
CA ALA A 257 -2.11 8.92 -28.13
C ALA A 257 -1.41 9.44 -29.39
N ASP A 258 -1.80 10.60 -29.88
CA ASP A 258 -1.16 11.30 -31.00
C ASP A 258 0.18 11.96 -30.63
N GLY A 259 0.60 11.85 -29.37
CA GLY A 259 1.80 12.52 -28.86
C GLY A 259 1.60 14.01 -28.54
N THR A 260 0.35 14.50 -28.55
CA THR A 260 0.06 15.88 -28.10
C THR A 260 0.22 16.00 -26.59
N VAL A 261 1.08 16.92 -26.17
CA VAL A 261 1.29 17.28 -24.76
C VAL A 261 0.47 18.51 -24.44
N HIS A 262 -0.65 18.36 -23.72
CA HIS A 262 -1.57 19.44 -23.37
C HIS A 262 -1.05 20.32 -22.24
N ALA A 263 -0.34 19.74 -21.29
CA ALA A 263 0.24 20.43 -20.15
C ALA A 263 1.43 19.65 -19.62
N LYS A 264 2.33 20.35 -18.95
CA LYS A 264 3.50 19.76 -18.26
C LYS A 264 3.87 20.63 -17.07
N GLY A 265 4.49 20.04 -16.09
CA GLY A 265 4.92 20.78 -14.91
C GLY A 265 5.80 19.98 -13.97
N VAL A 266 6.29 20.65 -12.96
CA VAL A 266 7.13 20.10 -11.91
C VAL A 266 6.50 20.39 -10.56
N ILE A 267 6.42 19.39 -9.71
CA ILE A 267 5.97 19.54 -8.33
C ILE A 267 7.21 19.74 -7.46
N HIS A 268 7.34 20.95 -6.93
CA HIS A 268 8.31 21.31 -5.91
C HIS A 268 7.60 21.45 -4.56
N LEU A 269 8.21 20.92 -3.51
CA LEU A 269 7.74 21.00 -2.13
C LEU A 269 8.86 21.54 -1.23
N PRO A 270 9.30 22.79 -1.44
CA PRO A 270 10.52 23.31 -0.81
C PRO A 270 10.45 23.30 0.71
N CYS A 271 9.30 23.61 1.31
CA CYS A 271 9.13 23.59 2.76
C CYS A 271 9.27 22.18 3.36
N GLU A 272 8.68 21.19 2.70
CA GLU A 272 8.75 19.78 3.15
C GLU A 272 10.14 19.19 2.91
N GLU A 273 10.77 19.51 1.81
CA GLU A 273 12.12 19.11 1.46
C GLU A 273 13.15 19.73 2.41
N ASP A 274 13.06 21.01 2.69
CA ASP A 274 13.92 21.71 3.64
C ASP A 274 13.76 21.14 5.06
N ARG A 275 12.53 20.93 5.50
CA ARG A 275 12.23 20.27 6.78
C ARG A 275 12.87 18.88 6.86
N LEU A 276 12.80 18.10 5.79
CA LEU A 276 13.43 16.78 5.73
C LEU A 276 14.95 16.89 5.79
N ASN A 277 15.57 17.78 5.01
CA ASN A 277 17.01 18.00 4.95
C ASN A 277 17.55 18.47 6.32
N HIS A 278 16.87 19.40 6.98
CA HIS A 278 17.23 19.85 8.34
C HIS A 278 17.24 18.69 9.34
N ARG A 279 16.28 17.79 9.28
CA ARG A 279 16.22 16.61 10.15
C ARG A 279 17.30 15.58 9.83
N ILE A 280 17.64 15.40 8.55
CA ILE A 280 18.75 14.54 8.13
C ILE A 280 20.09 15.10 8.67
N ASN A 281 20.30 16.40 8.56
CA ASN A 281 21.52 17.05 9.08
C ASN A 281 21.61 16.89 10.60
N ARG A 282 20.50 17.08 11.32
CA ARG A 282 20.46 16.83 12.77
C ARG A 282 20.79 15.39 13.13
N LYS A 283 20.33 14.40 12.35
CA LYS A 283 20.72 12.99 12.53
C LYS A 283 22.23 12.80 12.38
N ARG A 284 22.85 13.41 11.36
CA ARG A 284 24.29 13.34 11.12
C ARG A 284 25.08 13.90 12.32
N MET A 285 24.67 15.05 12.86
CA MET A 285 25.28 15.62 14.06
C MET A 285 25.20 14.66 15.25
N TYR A 286 24.03 14.02 15.49
CA TYR A 286 23.90 13.02 16.56
C TYR A 286 24.81 11.81 16.34
N GLN A 287 24.93 11.32 15.10
CA GLN A 287 25.79 10.19 14.76
C GLN A 287 27.29 10.54 14.93
N GLN A 288 27.70 11.73 14.53
CA GLN A 288 29.07 12.22 14.75
C GLN A 288 29.41 12.34 16.25
N ALA A 289 28.45 12.72 17.07
CA ALA A 289 28.58 12.78 18.52
C ALA A 289 28.41 11.41 19.23
N GLY A 290 28.38 10.28 18.49
CA GLY A 290 28.18 8.95 19.03
C GLY A 290 26.79 8.68 19.66
N LYS A 291 25.86 9.62 19.53
CA LYS A 291 24.54 9.55 20.16
C LYS A 291 23.52 8.87 19.25
N LYS A 292 22.79 7.88 19.78
CA LYS A 292 21.64 7.26 19.11
C LYS A 292 20.34 7.87 19.65
N SER A 293 19.50 8.45 18.78
CA SER A 293 18.21 9.03 19.18
C SER A 293 17.06 8.50 18.32
N GLN A 294 16.23 7.63 18.90
CA GLN A 294 15.03 7.12 18.25
C GLN A 294 14.06 8.25 17.85
N CYS A 295 14.06 9.36 18.60
CA CYS A 295 13.21 10.51 18.32
C CYS A 295 13.58 11.17 16.99
N VAL A 296 14.88 11.33 16.69
CA VAL A 296 15.39 11.90 15.44
C VAL A 296 15.00 11.04 14.25
N TYR A 297 15.16 9.71 14.36
CA TYR A 297 14.73 8.78 13.28
C TYR A 297 13.21 8.82 13.04
N ARG A 298 12.41 8.98 14.09
CA ARG A 298 10.96 9.13 13.97
C ARG A 298 10.60 10.45 13.27
N TRP A 299 11.28 11.54 13.57
CA TRP A 299 11.05 12.83 12.90
C TRP A 299 11.37 12.79 11.42
N ILE A 300 12.48 12.14 11.03
CA ILE A 300 12.82 11.94 9.61
C ILE A 300 11.73 11.14 8.90
N ARG A 301 11.29 10.01 9.49
CA ARG A 301 10.20 9.21 8.92
C ARG A 301 8.91 9.99 8.74
N ASN A 302 8.56 10.81 9.72
CA ASN A 302 7.35 11.63 9.66
C ASN A 302 7.46 12.72 8.59
N ALA A 303 8.58 13.43 8.51
CA ALA A 303 8.83 14.44 7.48
C ALA A 303 8.80 13.82 6.07
N ASN A 304 9.46 12.69 5.89
CA ASN A 304 9.47 11.96 4.62
C ASN A 304 8.07 11.43 4.23
N ARG A 305 7.26 11.00 5.22
CA ARG A 305 5.86 10.61 4.99
C ARG A 305 4.99 11.81 4.59
N ALA A 306 5.20 12.97 5.21
CA ALA A 306 4.49 14.20 4.84
C ALA A 306 4.79 14.58 3.39
N LEU A 307 6.05 14.57 2.97
CA LEU A 307 6.47 14.79 1.59
C LEU A 307 5.75 13.84 0.62
N SER A 308 5.67 12.54 0.94
CA SER A 308 4.96 11.56 0.10
C SER A 308 3.45 11.83 0.00
N ILE A 309 2.82 12.29 1.07
CA ILE A 309 1.40 12.62 1.10
C ILE A 309 1.12 13.85 0.22
N GLU A 310 1.91 14.90 0.36
CA GLU A 310 1.75 16.14 -0.40
C GLU A 310 2.03 15.93 -1.89
N THR A 311 3.06 15.15 -2.23
CA THR A 311 3.34 14.77 -3.63
C THR A 311 2.14 14.05 -4.25
N ALA A 312 1.60 13.05 -3.53
CA ALA A 312 0.45 12.29 -4.02
C ALA A 312 -0.81 13.18 -4.16
N ARG A 313 -1.05 14.08 -3.20
CA ARG A 313 -2.17 15.02 -3.25
C ARG A 313 -2.09 15.92 -4.48
N LYS A 314 -0.93 16.56 -4.72
CA LYS A 314 -0.72 17.41 -5.88
C LYS A 314 -0.86 16.68 -7.21
N LEU A 315 -0.37 15.44 -7.32
CA LEU A 315 -0.56 14.62 -8.53
C LEU A 315 -2.04 14.31 -8.80
N ILE A 316 -2.81 14.03 -7.76
CA ILE A 316 -4.27 13.80 -7.90
C ILE A 316 -4.99 15.10 -8.27
N GLU A 317 -4.62 16.23 -7.70
CA GLU A 317 -5.17 17.55 -8.07
C GLU A 317 -4.96 17.84 -9.56
N VAL A 318 -3.75 17.60 -10.07
CA VAL A 318 -3.44 17.73 -11.51
C VAL A 318 -4.28 16.74 -12.33
N ALA A 319 -4.38 15.48 -11.91
CA ALA A 319 -5.17 14.47 -12.62
C ALA A 319 -6.66 14.83 -12.71
N VAL A 320 -7.23 15.38 -11.65
CA VAL A 320 -8.64 15.86 -11.61
C VAL A 320 -8.80 17.10 -12.49
N LEU A 321 -7.91 18.09 -12.36
CA LEU A 321 -7.95 19.33 -13.12
C LEU A 321 -8.00 19.09 -14.64
N TYR A 322 -7.23 18.12 -15.11
CA TYR A 322 -7.18 17.79 -16.55
C TYR A 322 -8.09 16.62 -16.95
N SER A 323 -8.97 16.15 -16.06
CA SER A 323 -9.89 15.03 -16.32
C SER A 323 -9.18 13.81 -16.92
N VAL A 324 -8.16 13.33 -16.23
CA VAL A 324 -7.29 12.25 -16.66
C VAL A 324 -7.96 10.89 -16.48
N ASP A 325 -7.85 10.01 -17.49
CA ASP A 325 -8.39 8.65 -17.44
C ASP A 325 -7.40 7.67 -16.76
N CYS A 326 -6.08 7.90 -16.94
CA CYS A 326 -5.05 7.01 -16.41
C CYS A 326 -3.80 7.78 -15.98
N ILE A 327 -3.27 7.43 -14.79
CA ILE A 327 -1.99 7.93 -14.30
C ILE A 327 -0.91 6.89 -14.61
N VAL A 328 0.18 7.31 -15.25
CA VAL A 328 1.25 6.43 -15.72
C VAL A 328 2.56 6.77 -14.99
N PHE A 329 3.11 5.80 -14.26
CA PHE A 329 4.40 5.92 -13.60
C PHE A 329 5.50 5.17 -14.33
N GLY A 330 6.72 5.72 -14.29
CA GLY A 330 7.92 4.97 -14.59
C GLY A 330 8.27 3.98 -13.47
N TYR A 331 8.63 2.73 -13.82
CA TYR A 331 9.27 1.80 -12.89
C TYR A 331 10.67 1.43 -13.37
N LEU A 332 11.54 1.16 -12.42
CA LEU A 332 12.86 0.60 -12.63
C LEU A 332 13.00 -0.60 -11.72
N ASP A 333 13.32 -1.76 -12.27
CA ASP A 333 13.73 -2.93 -11.49
C ASP A 333 15.15 -2.72 -10.98
N SER A 334 15.27 -1.93 -9.90
CA SER A 334 16.55 -1.64 -9.28
C SER A 334 16.96 -2.75 -8.31
N GLN A 335 17.44 -3.88 -8.83
CA GLN A 335 18.15 -4.89 -8.02
C GLN A 335 19.64 -4.54 -7.83
N GLY A 336 20.12 -3.43 -8.40
CA GLY A 336 21.51 -3.00 -8.34
C GLY A 336 21.90 -2.35 -7.00
N LYS A 337 23.11 -2.66 -6.51
CA LYS A 337 23.73 -1.94 -5.38
C LYS A 337 23.87 -0.46 -5.74
N ILE A 338 23.33 0.43 -4.89
CA ILE A 338 23.47 1.87 -5.05
C ILE A 338 24.95 2.23 -4.87
N ARG A 339 25.60 2.64 -5.96
CA ARG A 339 26.99 3.12 -5.95
C ARG A 339 27.00 4.61 -5.59
N GLY A 340 27.90 5.01 -4.66
CA GLY A 340 28.13 6.40 -4.26
C GLY A 340 27.67 6.74 -2.84
N LYS A 341 28.57 7.43 -2.09
CA LYS A 341 28.31 7.80 -0.68
C LYS A 341 27.38 9.01 -0.55
N LYS A 342 27.45 9.97 -1.47
CA LYS A 342 26.87 11.32 -1.34
C LYS A 342 25.33 11.34 -1.42
N PHE A 343 24.72 10.48 -2.22
CA PHE A 343 23.25 10.42 -2.41
C PHE A 343 22.58 9.18 -1.80
N ARG A 344 23.36 8.27 -1.22
CA ARG A 344 22.85 6.99 -0.68
C ARG A 344 21.69 7.18 0.29
N GLU A 345 21.79 8.16 1.17
CA GLU A 345 20.77 8.41 2.18
C GLU A 345 19.47 8.97 1.58
N ARG A 346 19.56 9.92 0.64
CA ARG A 346 18.37 10.45 -0.08
C ARG A 346 17.67 9.37 -0.89
N ILE A 347 18.41 8.48 -1.55
CA ILE A 347 17.86 7.36 -2.32
C ILE A 347 17.17 6.35 -1.38
N HIS A 348 17.76 6.01 -0.23
CA HIS A 348 17.11 5.14 0.76
C HIS A 348 15.85 5.75 1.38
N LEU A 349 15.81 7.07 1.54
CA LEU A 349 14.66 7.78 2.03
C LEU A 349 13.61 8.02 0.94
N TRP A 350 13.96 7.85 -0.34
CA TRP A 350 13.04 8.10 -1.44
C TRP A 350 11.90 7.09 -1.48
N ARG A 351 10.70 7.59 -1.21
CA ARG A 351 9.48 6.79 -1.03
C ARG A 351 8.63 6.71 -2.29
N LYS A 352 9.22 6.46 -3.47
CA LYS A 352 8.45 6.35 -4.71
C LYS A 352 7.27 5.37 -4.61
N ASN A 353 7.48 4.22 -3.97
CA ASN A 353 6.45 3.21 -3.79
C ASN A 353 5.32 3.68 -2.85
N ASP A 354 5.62 4.51 -1.84
CA ASP A 354 4.61 5.09 -0.95
C ASP A 354 3.77 6.13 -1.70
N VAL A 355 4.40 6.99 -2.52
CA VAL A 355 3.69 7.94 -3.40
C VAL A 355 2.80 7.19 -4.39
N GLN A 356 3.33 6.21 -5.12
CA GLN A 356 2.57 5.44 -6.09
C GLN A 356 1.35 4.74 -5.46
N LYS A 357 1.52 4.07 -4.31
CA LYS A 357 0.41 3.42 -3.59
C LYS A 357 -0.67 4.40 -3.15
N ARG A 358 -0.28 5.61 -2.71
CA ARG A 358 -1.24 6.66 -2.31
C ARG A 358 -2.00 7.21 -3.49
N VAL A 359 -1.29 7.49 -4.59
CA VAL A 359 -1.92 7.92 -5.86
C VAL A 359 -2.85 6.84 -6.39
N GLU A 360 -2.42 5.57 -6.39
CA GLU A 360 -3.23 4.43 -6.85
C GLU A 360 -4.55 4.34 -6.09
N LEU A 361 -4.51 4.41 -4.75
CA LEU A 361 -5.71 4.36 -3.93
C LEU A 361 -6.68 5.51 -4.23
N GLN A 362 -6.15 6.73 -4.37
CA GLN A 362 -6.98 7.91 -4.63
C GLN A 362 -7.49 7.94 -6.08
N ALA A 363 -6.64 7.59 -7.04
CA ALA A 363 -7.03 7.49 -8.45
C ALA A 363 -8.18 6.49 -8.65
N HIS A 364 -8.08 5.30 -8.06
CA HIS A 364 -9.15 4.30 -8.13
C HIS A 364 -10.45 4.77 -7.48
N ARG A 365 -10.40 5.52 -6.38
CA ARG A 365 -11.59 6.14 -5.77
C ARG A 365 -12.29 7.15 -6.69
N LEU A 366 -11.52 7.82 -7.53
CA LEU A 366 -12.01 8.77 -8.52
C LEU A 366 -12.35 8.12 -9.86
N GLY A 367 -12.26 6.79 -9.97
CA GLY A 367 -12.53 6.04 -11.17
C GLY A 367 -11.38 6.02 -12.19
N MET A 368 -10.25 6.66 -11.91
CA MET A 368 -9.08 6.68 -12.79
C MET A 368 -8.33 5.36 -12.71
N ARG A 369 -7.65 4.98 -13.80
CA ARG A 369 -6.74 3.83 -13.83
C ARG A 369 -5.32 4.23 -13.47
N LEU A 370 -4.50 3.23 -13.12
CA LEU A 370 -3.07 3.39 -12.92
C LEU A 370 -2.31 2.40 -13.80
N SER A 371 -1.22 2.86 -14.40
CA SER A 371 -0.32 2.03 -15.21
C SER A 371 1.13 2.30 -14.87
N ARG A 372 1.99 1.33 -15.20
CA ARG A 372 3.45 1.45 -15.04
C ARG A 372 4.14 1.06 -16.33
N VAL A 373 5.18 1.80 -16.70
CA VAL A 373 6.02 1.54 -17.87
C VAL A 373 7.48 1.50 -17.47
N CYS A 374 8.30 0.75 -18.20
CA CYS A 374 9.74 0.69 -17.96
C CYS A 374 10.35 2.09 -18.15
N ALA A 375 10.99 2.62 -17.10
CA ALA A 375 11.63 3.94 -17.12
C ALA A 375 13.13 3.89 -17.51
N TRP A 376 13.66 2.72 -17.87
CA TRP A 376 15.05 2.59 -18.22
C TRP A 376 15.39 3.44 -19.45
N GLY A 377 16.34 4.37 -19.30
CA GLY A 377 16.76 5.28 -20.36
C GLY A 377 15.85 6.48 -20.65
N THR A 378 14.66 6.64 -19.99
CA THR A 378 13.77 7.79 -20.25
C THR A 378 14.42 9.13 -19.98
N SER A 379 15.32 9.20 -19.04
CA SER A 379 16.09 10.40 -18.71
C SER A 379 17.46 10.49 -19.37
N LYS A 380 17.84 9.48 -20.17
CA LYS A 380 19.08 9.48 -20.97
C LYS A 380 18.86 9.94 -22.39
N TYR A 381 17.66 9.82 -22.93
CA TYR A 381 17.32 10.18 -24.30
C TYR A 381 16.38 11.37 -24.32
N ALA A 382 16.68 12.31 -25.19
CA ALA A 382 15.85 13.49 -25.41
C ALA A 382 14.46 13.09 -25.92
N PHE A 383 13.41 13.79 -25.46
CA PHE A 383 12.04 13.49 -25.89
C PHE A 383 11.79 13.78 -27.37
N ASP A 384 12.60 14.66 -27.98
CA ASP A 384 12.51 15.07 -29.38
C ASP A 384 13.29 14.15 -30.37
N GLY A 385 13.86 13.05 -29.85
CA GLY A 385 14.57 12.10 -30.67
C GLY A 385 15.99 12.50 -31.08
N SER A 386 16.50 13.67 -30.64
CA SER A 386 17.83 14.16 -30.99
C SER A 386 19.00 13.32 -30.46
N GLY A 387 18.71 12.31 -29.59
CA GLY A 387 19.70 11.37 -29.08
C GLY A 387 19.94 11.43 -27.59
N MET A 388 21.14 11.10 -27.14
CA MET A 388 21.49 11.12 -25.72
C MET A 388 21.66 12.56 -25.22
N VAL A 389 21.15 12.81 -23.99
CA VAL A 389 21.28 14.12 -23.35
C VAL A 389 22.59 14.25 -22.59
N ASP A 390 23.21 15.43 -22.64
CA ASP A 390 24.35 15.78 -21.78
C ASP A 390 23.86 16.48 -20.49
N ARG A 391 24.09 15.84 -19.35
CA ARG A 391 23.70 16.35 -18.01
C ARG A 391 24.83 17.13 -17.33
N HIS A 392 26.02 17.18 -17.90
CA HIS A 392 27.17 17.85 -17.34
C HIS A 392 27.52 19.13 -18.10
N SER A 393 26.71 19.51 -19.07
CA SER A 393 26.92 20.73 -19.88
C SER A 393 26.60 22.01 -19.10
N ILE A 394 25.71 21.95 -18.09
CA ILE A 394 25.26 23.13 -17.36
C ILE A 394 25.80 23.09 -15.93
N TYR A 395 26.68 24.03 -15.64
CA TYR A 395 27.31 24.18 -14.31
C TYR A 395 27.59 25.65 -13.99
N HIS A 396 27.84 25.93 -12.76
CA HIS A 396 28.41 27.19 -12.26
C HIS A 396 29.58 26.91 -11.34
N PHE A 397 30.40 27.93 -11.10
CA PHE A 397 31.50 27.82 -10.15
C PHE A 397 31.08 28.29 -8.77
N GLU A 398 31.29 27.47 -7.75
CA GLU A 398 31.09 27.82 -6.36
C GLU A 398 32.39 27.47 -5.59
N HIS A 399 33.01 28.47 -4.98
CA HIS A 399 34.31 28.32 -4.30
C HIS A 399 35.38 27.61 -5.15
N GLY A 400 35.45 27.95 -6.42
CA GLY A 400 36.43 27.37 -7.37
C GLY A 400 36.13 25.93 -7.86
N LYS A 401 34.99 25.34 -7.42
CA LYS A 401 34.54 24.00 -7.84
C LYS A 401 33.35 24.08 -8.77
N LYS A 402 33.37 23.22 -9.83
CA LYS A 402 32.20 23.06 -10.71
C LYS A 402 31.03 22.43 -9.95
N VAL A 403 29.88 23.12 -9.92
CA VAL A 403 28.61 22.62 -9.39
C VAL A 403 27.66 22.44 -10.55
N TYR A 404 27.30 21.19 -10.85
CA TYR A 404 26.45 20.85 -11.97
C TYR A 404 24.98 20.98 -11.63
N ASN A 405 24.19 21.56 -12.55
CA ASN A 405 22.74 21.58 -12.44
C ASN A 405 22.15 20.31 -13.09
N TYR A 406 21.98 19.25 -12.29
CA TYR A 406 21.46 17.97 -12.77
C TYR A 406 19.98 17.97 -13.16
N SER A 407 19.25 19.06 -12.93
CA SER A 407 17.85 19.22 -13.39
C SER A 407 17.76 19.66 -14.83
N LEU A 408 18.85 20.22 -15.39
CA LEU A 408 18.93 20.66 -16.77
C LEU A 408 19.90 19.77 -17.55
N CYS A 409 19.67 19.67 -18.85
CA CYS A 409 20.54 18.96 -19.78
C CYS A 409 20.55 19.66 -21.12
N THR A 410 21.60 19.45 -21.90
CA THR A 410 21.69 19.89 -23.29
C THR A 410 21.42 18.70 -24.22
N PHE A 411 20.50 18.87 -25.16
CA PHE A 411 20.21 17.90 -26.20
C PHE A 411 21.26 17.99 -27.32
N GLN A 412 21.37 16.95 -28.16
CA GLN A 412 22.36 16.95 -29.28
C GLN A 412 22.14 18.08 -30.29
N ASN A 413 20.90 18.57 -30.41
CA ASN A 413 20.58 19.74 -31.24
C ASN A 413 20.84 21.09 -30.56
N GLY A 414 21.53 21.10 -29.40
CA GLY A 414 21.87 22.32 -28.64
C GLY A 414 20.77 22.84 -27.71
N LYS A 415 19.60 22.24 -27.72
CA LYS A 415 18.47 22.68 -26.87
C LYS A 415 18.75 22.37 -25.42
N ILE A 416 18.58 23.38 -24.54
CA ILE A 416 18.62 23.21 -23.09
C ILE A 416 17.20 22.89 -22.58
N TYR A 417 17.07 21.81 -21.81
CA TYR A 417 15.76 21.37 -21.32
C TYR A 417 15.85 20.73 -19.93
N ASN A 418 14.72 20.66 -19.24
CA ASN A 418 14.64 19.95 -17.97
C ASN A 418 14.61 18.43 -18.18
N CYS A 419 15.58 17.71 -17.59
CA CYS A 419 15.74 16.26 -17.75
C CYS A 419 14.52 15.47 -17.30
N ASP A 420 13.91 15.86 -16.17
CA ASP A 420 12.83 15.13 -15.55
C ASP A 420 11.52 15.36 -16.32
N LEU A 421 11.32 16.56 -16.90
CA LEU A 421 10.22 16.82 -17.83
C LEU A 421 10.36 16.03 -19.13
N SER A 422 11.60 15.89 -19.65
CA SER A 422 11.88 15.03 -20.81
C SER A 422 11.54 13.58 -20.48
N ALA A 423 11.94 13.09 -19.31
CA ALA A 423 11.63 11.76 -18.83
C ALA A 423 10.13 11.50 -18.71
N ALA A 424 9.36 12.45 -18.16
CA ALA A 424 7.91 12.33 -18.05
C ALA A 424 7.24 12.21 -19.44
N GLN A 425 7.69 12.97 -20.44
CA GLN A 425 7.18 12.88 -21.81
C GLN A 425 7.50 11.50 -22.43
N ASN A 426 8.71 10.98 -22.22
CA ASN A 426 9.10 9.65 -22.71
C ASN A 426 8.30 8.53 -21.99
N ILE A 427 7.98 8.69 -20.70
CA ILE A 427 7.10 7.76 -19.97
C ILE A 427 5.70 7.72 -20.60
N GLY A 428 5.13 8.89 -20.95
CA GLY A 428 3.84 8.98 -21.61
C GLY A 428 3.84 8.34 -23.00
N ALA A 429 4.87 8.62 -23.80
CA ALA A 429 5.03 8.01 -25.10
C ALA A 429 5.11 6.48 -25.03
N ARG A 430 5.87 5.93 -24.08
CA ARG A 430 6.00 4.47 -23.88
C ARG A 430 4.70 3.79 -23.52
N PHE A 431 3.81 4.48 -22.80
CA PHE A 431 2.47 3.95 -22.53
C PHE A 431 1.71 3.73 -23.83
N PHE A 432 1.64 4.74 -24.71
CA PHE A 432 0.89 4.64 -25.97
C PHE A 432 1.56 3.71 -26.95
N LEU A 433 2.87 3.73 -27.11
CA LEU A 433 3.60 2.80 -27.97
C LEU A 433 3.36 1.34 -27.56
N ARG A 434 3.30 1.05 -26.26
CA ARG A 434 2.90 -0.27 -25.75
C ARG A 434 1.46 -0.64 -26.11
N GLU A 435 0.52 0.30 -26.02
CA GLU A 435 -0.86 0.02 -26.36
C GLU A 435 -1.05 -0.12 -27.87
N TYR A 436 -0.33 0.61 -28.71
CA TYR A 436 -0.26 0.39 -30.18
C TYR A 436 0.33 -0.99 -30.49
N GLN A 437 1.41 -1.39 -29.82
CA GLN A 437 2.02 -2.71 -30.00
C GLN A 437 1.03 -3.85 -29.68
N LYS A 438 0.19 -3.69 -28.67
CA LYS A 438 -0.86 -4.65 -28.34
C LYS A 438 -1.96 -4.75 -29.41
N LYS A 439 -2.10 -3.76 -30.25
CA LYS A 439 -3.02 -3.73 -31.38
C LYS A 439 -2.37 -4.21 -32.69
N GLY A 440 -1.20 -4.83 -32.62
CA GLY A 440 -0.52 -5.39 -33.78
C GLY A 440 0.39 -4.43 -34.52
N VAL A 441 0.58 -3.17 -34.04
CA VAL A 441 1.56 -2.27 -34.63
C VAL A 441 2.97 -2.79 -34.36
N THR A 442 3.81 -2.85 -35.39
CA THR A 442 5.18 -3.39 -35.34
C THR A 442 6.24 -2.33 -35.70
N GLY A 443 7.49 -2.71 -35.71
CA GLY A 443 8.60 -1.81 -36.15
C GLY A 443 9.11 -0.84 -35.11
N PHE A 444 8.68 -0.96 -33.82
CA PHE A 444 9.17 -0.08 -32.76
C PHE A 444 10.65 -0.31 -32.43
N PRO A 445 11.43 0.75 -32.20
CA PRO A 445 12.79 0.61 -31.75
C PRO A 445 12.91 -0.02 -30.38
N SER A 446 14.11 -0.35 -29.93
CA SER A 446 14.40 -0.85 -28.59
C SER A 446 13.88 0.12 -27.53
N THR A 447 13.51 -0.40 -26.35
CA THR A 447 12.87 0.37 -25.27
C THR A 447 13.55 1.70 -24.93
N PRO A 448 14.90 1.83 -24.87
CA PRO A 448 15.54 3.12 -24.56
C PRO A 448 15.22 4.22 -25.57
N LEU A 449 15.07 3.86 -26.83
CA LEU A 449 14.85 4.80 -27.95
C LEU A 449 13.34 5.12 -28.15
N ARG A 450 12.45 4.53 -27.36
CA ARG A 450 11.03 4.84 -27.41
C ARG A 450 10.76 6.17 -26.71
N THR A 451 10.86 7.25 -27.48
CA THR A 451 10.69 8.65 -27.06
C THR A 451 9.36 9.22 -27.56
N LEU A 452 9.07 10.46 -27.20
CA LEU A 452 7.89 11.17 -27.72
C LEU A 452 7.99 11.39 -29.23
N SER A 453 9.19 11.68 -29.76
CA SER A 453 9.43 11.77 -31.20
C SER A 453 9.03 10.47 -31.90
N THR A 454 9.49 9.34 -31.39
CA THR A 454 9.12 8.01 -31.91
C THR A 454 7.60 7.82 -31.99
N LEU A 455 6.86 8.21 -30.94
CA LEU A 455 5.40 8.11 -30.94
C LEU A 455 4.80 8.97 -32.07
N ARG A 456 5.24 10.22 -32.20
CA ARG A 456 4.74 11.15 -33.22
C ARG A 456 5.04 10.68 -34.64
N GLU A 457 6.26 10.18 -34.90
CA GLU A 457 6.66 9.62 -36.18
C GLU A 457 5.73 8.46 -36.59
N PHE A 458 5.48 7.52 -35.69
CA PHE A 458 4.54 6.40 -35.92
C PHE A 458 3.13 6.85 -36.24
N VAL A 459 2.61 7.85 -35.51
CA VAL A 459 1.26 8.37 -35.73
C VAL A 459 1.17 9.11 -37.06
N ASN A 460 2.18 9.92 -37.39
CA ASN A 460 2.19 10.75 -38.64
C ASN A 460 2.42 9.93 -39.91
N ASN A 461 3.23 8.86 -39.85
CA ASN A 461 3.55 8.03 -41.01
C ASN A 461 2.53 6.93 -41.31
N GLY A 462 1.39 6.91 -40.60
CA GLY A 462 0.44 5.80 -40.65
C GLY A 462 0.99 4.59 -39.90
N LEU A 463 0.20 4.05 -38.97
CA LEU A 463 0.62 2.96 -38.11
C LEU A 463 0.80 1.67 -38.93
N PRO A 464 2.01 1.12 -39.08
CA PRO A 464 2.17 -0.17 -39.73
C PRO A 464 1.51 -1.26 -38.86
N VAL A 465 0.44 -1.83 -39.35
CA VAL A 465 -0.27 -2.96 -38.71
C VAL A 465 0.36 -4.25 -39.22
N ALA A 466 0.60 -5.20 -38.32
CA ALA A 466 1.00 -6.54 -38.73
C ALA A 466 -0.11 -7.18 -39.57
N ALA A 467 0.27 -7.70 -40.74
CA ALA A 467 -0.62 -8.42 -41.63
C ALA A 467 -1.10 -9.72 -41.00
#